data_30840d929fd36a1a280c91db7e58c6b9
#
_entry.id   30840d929fd36a1a280c91db7e58c6b9
#
_cell.length_a   1.000
_cell.length_b   1.000
_cell.length_c   1.000
_cell.angle_alpha   90.00
_cell.angle_beta   90.00
_cell.angle_gamma   90.00
#
_symmetry.space_group_name_H-M   'P 1'
#
loop_
_entity.id
_entity.type
_entity.pdbx_description
1 polymer ?
#
loop_
_entity_poly.entity_id
_entity_poly.type
_entity_poly.pdbx_seq_one_letter_code
_entity_poly.pdbx_strand_id
1 'polypeptide(L)'
;KELAGVVGGGNAAVEGAILIAKYAKRVFLVYRGQKLWRPEPILLETLQKTDNVDVLLNNNVTKLLGTEFGGLEEIELENEFQKSKKFRVDGLMIEAGADPRVEIPNSLGINLDESTNEVSVDKDQKTNISGIYAAGDITNGSNLKQTITAASQGAISALSAYNYCLENK
;
A
#
# COMPACT_ATOMS: atom_id res chain seq x y z
N LYS A 1 -21.27 -3.32 17.83
CA LYS A 1 -20.26 -3.83 16.89
C LYS A 1 -20.54 -3.23 15.53
N GLU A 2 -19.52 -2.70 14.88
CA GLU A 2 -19.58 -1.84 13.72
C GLU A 2 -19.37 -2.65 12.44
N LEU A 3 -19.79 -2.06 11.32
CA LEU A 3 -19.52 -2.57 9.96
C LEU A 3 -18.34 -1.80 9.41
N ALA A 4 -17.36 -2.49 8.81
CA ALA A 4 -16.18 -1.86 8.28
C ALA A 4 -15.97 -2.20 6.80
N GLY A 5 -15.44 -1.22 6.06
CA GLY A 5 -14.94 -1.42 4.70
C GLY A 5 -13.42 -1.41 4.70
N VAL A 6 -12.82 -2.20 3.81
CA VAL A 6 -11.39 -2.15 3.47
C VAL A 6 -11.26 -2.13 1.96
N VAL A 7 -10.50 -1.18 1.43
CA VAL A 7 -10.26 -1.05 -0.03
C VAL A 7 -8.83 -1.44 -0.33
N GLY A 8 -8.65 -2.45 -1.17
CA GLY A 8 -7.34 -2.91 -1.61
C GLY A 8 -7.29 -4.40 -1.90
N GLY A 9 -6.16 -4.87 -2.40
CA GLY A 9 -5.99 -6.28 -2.80
C GLY A 9 -4.56 -6.81 -2.61
N GLY A 10 -3.72 -6.11 -1.85
CA GLY A 10 -2.38 -6.55 -1.44
C GLY A 10 -2.35 -7.10 0.00
N ASN A 11 -1.16 -7.40 0.50
CA ASN A 11 -0.95 -7.89 1.88
C ASN A 11 -1.61 -6.97 2.90
N ALA A 12 -1.32 -5.66 2.86
CA ALA A 12 -1.84 -4.69 3.83
C ALA A 12 -3.38 -4.68 3.90
N ALA A 13 -4.07 -4.74 2.75
CA ALA A 13 -5.52 -4.78 2.71
C ALA A 13 -6.09 -6.06 3.33
N VAL A 14 -5.49 -7.22 3.04
CA VAL A 14 -5.93 -8.51 3.58
C VAL A 14 -5.63 -8.59 5.08
N GLU A 15 -4.44 -8.20 5.52
CA GLU A 15 -4.08 -8.13 6.95
C GLU A 15 -5.00 -7.17 7.70
N GLY A 16 -5.26 -5.99 7.13
CA GLY A 16 -6.19 -5.00 7.68
C GLY A 16 -7.60 -5.56 7.85
N ALA A 17 -8.12 -6.24 6.82
CA ALA A 17 -9.44 -6.87 6.88
C ALA A 17 -9.52 -7.95 7.97
N ILE A 18 -8.52 -8.84 8.06
CA ILE A 18 -8.42 -9.88 9.10
C ILE A 18 -8.31 -9.27 10.50
N LEU A 19 -7.51 -8.20 10.63
CA LEU A 19 -7.36 -7.51 11.91
C LEU A 19 -8.67 -6.85 12.36
N ILE A 20 -9.31 -6.09 11.48
CA ILE A 20 -10.57 -5.40 11.75
C ILE A 20 -11.70 -6.39 12.04
N ALA A 21 -11.71 -7.56 11.40
CA ALA A 21 -12.70 -8.61 11.62
C ALA A 21 -12.74 -9.12 13.08
N LYS A 22 -11.66 -8.98 13.85
CA LYS A 22 -11.62 -9.31 15.28
C LYS A 22 -12.50 -8.38 16.14
N TYR A 23 -12.76 -7.17 15.65
CA TYR A 23 -13.46 -6.11 16.38
C TYR A 23 -14.81 -5.76 15.74
N ALA A 24 -14.90 -5.79 14.41
CA ALA A 24 -16.10 -5.49 13.65
C ALA A 24 -17.09 -6.66 13.66
N LYS A 25 -18.37 -6.34 13.43
CA LYS A 25 -19.42 -7.36 13.20
C LYS A 25 -19.25 -8.00 11.82
N ARG A 26 -18.91 -7.19 10.83
CA ARG A 26 -18.68 -7.61 9.43
C ARG A 26 -17.71 -6.66 8.76
N VAL A 27 -16.88 -7.20 7.86
CA VAL A 27 -15.92 -6.44 7.08
C VAL A 27 -16.18 -6.71 5.60
N PHE A 28 -16.17 -5.65 4.78
CA PHE A 28 -16.26 -5.72 3.33
C PHE A 28 -14.89 -5.39 2.73
N LEU A 29 -14.20 -6.39 2.20
CA LEU A 29 -12.93 -6.20 1.48
C LEU A 29 -13.23 -5.96 0.00
N VAL A 30 -13.12 -4.70 -0.43
CA VAL A 30 -13.43 -4.27 -1.79
C VAL A 30 -12.17 -4.24 -2.63
N TYR A 31 -12.15 -4.97 -3.74
CA TYR A 31 -11.01 -5.04 -4.64
C TYR A 31 -11.42 -4.98 -6.11
N ARG A 32 -10.76 -4.11 -6.88
CA ARG A 32 -11.04 -3.89 -8.31
C ARG A 32 -10.70 -5.07 -9.22
N GLY A 33 -9.83 -5.95 -8.79
CA GLY A 33 -9.39 -7.10 -9.58
C GLY A 33 -10.32 -8.30 -9.47
N GLN A 34 -10.18 -9.22 -10.42
CA GLN A 34 -10.98 -10.45 -10.49
C GLN A 34 -10.55 -11.49 -9.45
N LYS A 35 -9.35 -11.38 -8.90
CA LYS A 35 -8.74 -12.35 -7.99
C LYS A 35 -7.70 -11.66 -7.11
N LEU A 36 -7.66 -12.03 -5.84
CA LEU A 36 -6.56 -11.66 -4.94
C LEU A 36 -5.33 -12.53 -5.27
N TRP A 37 -4.39 -11.97 -6.02
CA TRP A 37 -3.16 -12.67 -6.47
C TRP A 37 -1.88 -12.15 -5.83
N ARG A 38 -1.91 -10.95 -5.26
CA ARG A 38 -0.77 -10.30 -4.60
C ARG A 38 -0.52 -10.77 -3.17
N PRO A 39 -1.57 -11.03 -2.35
CA PRO A 39 -1.35 -11.41 -0.98
C PRO A 39 -0.62 -12.76 -0.86
N GLU A 40 0.17 -12.87 0.20
CA GLU A 40 0.85 -14.11 0.55
C GLU A 40 -0.14 -15.24 0.81
N PRO A 41 0.19 -16.50 0.43
CA PRO A 41 -0.71 -17.64 0.58
C PRO A 41 -1.26 -17.81 2.00
N ILE A 42 -0.43 -17.59 3.02
CA ILE A 42 -0.84 -17.70 4.41
C ILE A 42 -1.92 -16.69 4.81
N LEU A 43 -1.89 -15.50 4.22
CA LEU A 43 -2.91 -14.47 4.45
C LEU A 43 -4.23 -14.85 3.77
N LEU A 44 -4.16 -15.41 2.55
CA LEU A 44 -5.35 -15.89 1.85
C LEU A 44 -6.02 -17.07 2.58
N GLU A 45 -5.23 -18.01 3.11
CA GLU A 45 -5.74 -19.08 3.95
C GLU A 45 -6.41 -18.57 5.22
N THR A 46 -5.81 -17.57 5.87
CA THR A 46 -6.36 -16.93 7.06
C THR A 46 -7.65 -16.18 6.74
N LEU A 47 -7.67 -15.44 5.62
CA LEU A 47 -8.86 -14.73 5.15
C LEU A 47 -10.03 -15.70 4.91
N GLN A 48 -9.78 -16.84 4.26
CA GLN A 48 -10.79 -17.86 4.00
C GLN A 48 -11.39 -18.47 5.28
N LYS A 49 -10.65 -18.46 6.38
CA LYS A 49 -11.09 -18.94 7.71
C LYS A 49 -11.75 -17.85 8.55
N THR A 50 -11.86 -16.63 8.01
CA THR A 50 -12.42 -15.47 8.73
C THR A 50 -13.85 -15.23 8.26
N ASP A 51 -14.82 -15.83 8.95
CA ASP A 51 -16.23 -15.94 8.52
C ASP A 51 -16.96 -14.60 8.36
N ASN A 52 -16.49 -13.54 9.00
CA ASN A 52 -17.13 -12.23 8.96
C ASN A 52 -16.47 -11.24 8.00
N VAL A 53 -15.69 -11.72 7.03
CA VAL A 53 -15.14 -10.93 5.93
C VAL A 53 -15.76 -11.34 4.62
N ASP A 54 -16.44 -10.41 3.95
CA ASP A 54 -16.91 -10.58 2.56
C ASP A 54 -15.91 -9.97 1.60
N VAL A 55 -15.45 -10.75 0.62
CA VAL A 55 -14.55 -10.27 -0.44
C VAL A 55 -15.35 -9.88 -1.67
N LEU A 56 -15.36 -8.59 -1.98
CA LEU A 56 -16.05 -7.99 -3.12
C LEU A 56 -15.07 -7.74 -4.26
N LEU A 57 -14.90 -8.73 -5.12
CA LEU A 57 -14.05 -8.66 -6.31
C LEU A 57 -14.72 -7.87 -7.44
N ASN A 58 -13.94 -7.43 -8.43
CA ASN A 58 -14.39 -6.61 -9.57
C ASN A 58 -15.19 -5.39 -9.12
N ASN A 59 -14.78 -4.76 -8.03
CA ASN A 59 -15.54 -3.67 -7.43
C ASN A 59 -14.61 -2.54 -6.92
N ASN A 60 -15.13 -1.32 -7.00
CA ASN A 60 -14.52 -0.13 -6.44
C ASN A 60 -15.53 0.59 -5.55
N VAL A 61 -15.04 1.35 -4.59
CA VAL A 61 -15.84 2.34 -3.87
C VAL A 61 -15.85 3.62 -4.71
N THR A 62 -17.04 4.06 -5.13
CA THR A 62 -17.23 5.24 -5.99
C THR A 62 -17.63 6.48 -5.21
N LYS A 63 -18.29 6.30 -4.06
CA LYS A 63 -18.68 7.40 -3.18
C LYS A 63 -18.61 7.02 -1.72
N LEU A 64 -18.34 8.01 -0.90
CA LEU A 64 -18.47 7.98 0.55
C LEU A 64 -19.67 8.85 0.92
N LEU A 65 -20.57 8.33 1.72
CA LEU A 65 -21.78 9.00 2.15
C LEU A 65 -21.78 9.07 3.66
N GLY A 66 -22.17 10.22 4.19
CA GLY A 66 -22.21 10.48 5.63
C GLY A 66 -22.81 11.84 5.90
N THR A 67 -22.92 12.21 7.16
CA THR A 67 -23.43 13.50 7.59
C THR A 67 -22.29 14.47 7.85
N GLU A 68 -22.59 15.77 7.76
CA GLU A 68 -21.62 16.86 7.98
C GLU A 68 -20.93 16.80 9.36
N PHE A 69 -21.59 16.19 10.35
CA PHE A 69 -21.09 16.07 11.73
C PHE A 69 -21.00 14.61 12.22
N GLY A 70 -21.45 13.62 11.43
CA GLY A 70 -21.66 12.24 11.87
C GLY A 70 -20.61 11.24 11.40
N GLY A 71 -19.69 11.64 10.52
CA GLY A 71 -18.71 10.72 9.93
C GLY A 71 -19.27 9.87 8.80
N LEU A 72 -18.58 8.78 8.47
CA LEU A 72 -18.96 7.86 7.40
C LEU A 72 -20.11 6.96 7.85
N GLU A 73 -21.13 6.86 7.00
CA GLU A 73 -22.34 6.04 7.25
C GLU A 73 -22.51 4.95 6.17
N GLU A 74 -22.14 5.25 4.93
CA GLU A 74 -22.38 4.36 3.79
C GLU A 74 -21.32 4.54 2.72
N ILE A 75 -21.01 3.45 2.00
CA ILE A 75 -20.22 3.46 0.77
C ILE A 75 -21.11 3.08 -0.42
N GLU A 76 -20.83 3.69 -1.59
CA GLU A 76 -21.42 3.28 -2.86
C GLU A 76 -20.37 2.53 -3.68
N LEU A 77 -20.76 1.36 -4.20
CA LEU A 77 -19.93 0.49 -5.02
C LEU A 77 -20.18 0.73 -6.52
N GLU A 78 -19.18 0.46 -7.34
CA GLU A 78 -19.30 0.49 -8.81
C GLU A 78 -20.30 -0.55 -9.32
N ASN A 79 -20.17 -1.80 -8.83
CA ASN A 79 -21.01 -2.92 -9.19
C ASN A 79 -21.87 -3.37 -8.02
N GLU A 80 -23.03 -3.97 -8.33
CA GLU A 80 -23.92 -4.52 -7.30
C GLU A 80 -23.28 -5.72 -6.58
N PHE A 81 -23.44 -5.75 -5.27
CA PHE A 81 -23.21 -6.91 -4.43
C PHE A 81 -24.49 -7.18 -3.62
N GLN A 82 -24.99 -8.42 -3.63
CA GLN A 82 -26.25 -8.80 -2.96
C GLN A 82 -27.45 -7.90 -3.34
N LYS A 83 -27.54 -7.52 -4.63
CA LYS A 83 -28.59 -6.65 -5.20
C LYS A 83 -28.59 -5.21 -4.68
N SER A 84 -27.48 -4.72 -4.11
CA SER A 84 -27.31 -3.33 -3.70
C SER A 84 -25.96 -2.81 -4.15
N LYS A 85 -25.91 -1.51 -4.49
CA LYS A 85 -24.66 -0.77 -4.65
C LYS A 85 -24.27 -0.02 -3.39
N LYS A 86 -25.16 0.10 -2.41
CA LYS A 86 -24.95 0.87 -1.19
C LYS A 86 -24.86 -0.04 0.03
N PHE A 87 -23.84 0.17 0.82
CA PHE A 87 -23.54 -0.62 2.00
C PHE A 87 -23.23 0.29 3.17
N ARG A 88 -23.97 0.08 4.27
CA ARG A 88 -23.65 0.73 5.51
C ARG A 88 -22.27 0.30 5.99
N VAL A 89 -21.43 1.28 6.34
CA VAL A 89 -20.15 1.09 7.02
C VAL A 89 -19.96 2.22 8.02
N ASP A 90 -19.40 1.89 9.16
CA ASP A 90 -19.11 2.87 10.22
C ASP A 90 -17.65 3.36 10.12
N GLY A 91 -16.84 2.76 9.24
CA GLY A 91 -15.47 3.14 8.93
C GLY A 91 -14.94 2.49 7.67
N LEU A 92 -13.97 3.14 7.03
CA LEU A 92 -13.31 2.67 5.82
C LEU A 92 -11.80 2.80 5.96
N MET A 93 -11.08 1.69 5.75
CA MET A 93 -9.63 1.64 5.63
C MET A 93 -9.25 1.55 4.16
N ILE A 94 -8.31 2.37 3.70
CA ILE A 94 -7.86 2.39 2.30
C ILE A 94 -6.41 1.92 2.23
N GLU A 95 -6.20 0.76 1.61
CA GLU A 95 -4.91 0.10 1.39
C GLU A 95 -4.72 -0.20 -0.11
N ALA A 96 -4.94 0.83 -0.94
CA ALA A 96 -4.96 0.71 -2.40
C ALA A 96 -3.59 0.81 -3.07
N GLY A 97 -2.52 0.84 -2.29
CA GLY A 97 -1.14 1.02 -2.71
C GLY A 97 -0.57 2.37 -2.30
N ALA A 98 0.67 2.62 -2.68
CA ALA A 98 1.37 3.88 -2.42
C ALA A 98 2.10 4.32 -3.69
N ASP A 99 2.12 5.63 -3.92
CA ASP A 99 2.94 6.25 -4.94
C ASP A 99 4.19 6.86 -4.28
N PRO A 100 5.39 6.64 -4.86
CA PRO A 100 6.61 7.22 -4.30
C PRO A 100 6.59 8.75 -4.39
N ARG A 101 7.03 9.41 -3.32
CA ARG A 101 7.14 10.88 -3.25
C ARG A 101 8.43 11.35 -3.93
N VAL A 102 8.35 11.59 -5.23
CA VAL A 102 9.52 11.89 -6.08
C VAL A 102 9.68 13.36 -6.47
N GLU A 103 8.98 14.26 -5.82
CA GLU A 103 9.05 15.70 -6.11
C GLU A 103 10.48 16.25 -5.91
N ILE A 104 11.15 15.87 -4.83
CA ILE A 104 12.53 16.27 -4.56
C ILE A 104 13.51 15.57 -5.52
N PRO A 105 13.50 14.23 -5.69
CA PRO A 105 14.29 13.57 -6.72
C PRO A 105 14.18 14.21 -8.09
N ASN A 106 12.96 14.49 -8.56
CA ASN A 106 12.73 15.14 -9.86
C ASN A 106 13.35 16.54 -9.95
N SER A 107 13.20 17.35 -8.91
CA SER A 107 13.75 18.72 -8.90
C SER A 107 15.28 18.74 -8.93
N LEU A 108 15.91 17.66 -8.50
CA LEU A 108 17.37 17.49 -8.53
C LEU A 108 17.88 16.79 -9.80
N GLY A 109 16.99 16.36 -10.72
CA GLY A 109 17.37 15.61 -11.91
C GLY A 109 17.81 14.17 -11.64
N ILE A 110 17.32 13.57 -10.55
CA ILE A 110 17.59 12.17 -10.22
C ILE A 110 16.73 11.30 -11.13
N ASN A 111 17.33 10.25 -11.71
CA ASN A 111 16.64 9.32 -12.58
C ASN A 111 15.62 8.48 -11.81
N LEU A 112 14.45 8.34 -12.40
CA LEU A 112 13.40 7.45 -11.92
C LEU A 112 13.30 6.22 -12.83
N ASP A 113 12.84 5.11 -12.26
CA ASP A 113 12.47 3.92 -13.01
C ASP A 113 11.16 4.19 -13.78
N GLU A 114 11.17 3.94 -15.10
CA GLU A 114 10.04 4.26 -15.99
C GLU A 114 8.77 3.47 -15.67
N SER A 115 8.90 2.28 -15.07
CA SER A 115 7.76 1.40 -14.80
C SER A 115 7.13 1.63 -13.42
N THR A 116 7.93 2.00 -12.43
CA THR A 116 7.51 2.13 -11.02
C THR A 116 7.47 3.58 -10.54
N ASN A 117 8.09 4.50 -11.29
CA ASN A 117 8.31 5.90 -10.87
C ASN A 117 9.12 6.02 -9.57
N GLU A 118 9.88 4.98 -9.21
CA GLU A 118 10.76 4.96 -8.05
C GLU A 118 12.14 5.50 -8.42
N VAL A 119 12.89 6.00 -7.42
CA VAL A 119 14.27 6.46 -7.64
C VAL A 119 15.15 5.29 -8.08
N SER A 120 15.81 5.44 -9.24
CA SER A 120 16.76 4.45 -9.74
C SER A 120 18.05 4.50 -8.96
N VAL A 121 18.44 3.36 -8.38
CA VAL A 121 19.70 3.20 -7.63
C VAL A 121 20.46 1.95 -8.07
N ASP A 122 21.78 1.99 -7.91
CA ASP A 122 22.62 0.81 -8.07
C ASP A 122 22.65 -0.05 -6.77
N LYS A 123 23.44 -1.14 -6.78
CA LYS A 123 23.61 -2.01 -5.60
C LYS A 123 24.22 -1.31 -4.38
N ASP A 124 24.92 -0.21 -4.58
CA ASP A 124 25.54 0.62 -3.56
C ASP A 124 24.65 1.79 -3.13
N GLN A 125 23.37 1.80 -3.57
CA GLN A 125 22.36 2.83 -3.32
C GLN A 125 22.73 4.21 -3.88
N LYS A 126 23.58 4.26 -4.94
CA LYS A 126 23.97 5.49 -5.64
C LYS A 126 22.91 5.85 -6.66
N THR A 127 22.59 7.14 -6.74
CA THR A 127 21.79 7.71 -7.83
C THR A 127 22.70 8.08 -9.02
N ASN A 128 22.10 8.60 -10.09
CA ASN A 128 22.87 9.20 -11.20
C ASN A 128 23.60 10.48 -10.84
N ILE A 129 23.29 11.10 -9.69
CA ILE A 129 23.93 12.34 -9.23
C ILE A 129 24.99 11.99 -8.20
N SER A 130 26.26 12.36 -8.49
CA SER A 130 27.39 12.12 -7.57
C SER A 130 27.15 12.76 -6.21
N GLY A 131 27.40 12.00 -5.14
CA GLY A 131 27.18 12.44 -3.76
C GLY A 131 25.74 12.34 -3.26
N ILE A 132 24.79 11.90 -4.10
CA ILE A 132 23.39 11.68 -3.71
C ILE A 132 23.08 10.19 -3.73
N TYR A 133 22.51 9.72 -2.64
CA TYR A 133 22.12 8.35 -2.38
C TYR A 133 20.64 8.28 -2.03
N ALA A 134 19.98 7.15 -2.31
CA ALA A 134 18.60 6.93 -1.93
C ALA A 134 18.42 5.50 -1.39
N ALA A 135 17.54 5.33 -0.41
CA ALA A 135 17.28 4.04 0.25
C ALA A 135 15.82 3.92 0.68
N GLY A 136 15.34 2.69 0.83
CA GLY A 136 13.99 2.38 1.29
C GLY A 136 12.97 2.35 0.16
N ASP A 137 11.69 2.46 0.54
CA ASP A 137 10.53 2.22 -0.33
C ASP A 137 10.44 3.18 -1.53
N ILE A 138 11.14 4.31 -1.47
CA ILE A 138 11.22 5.28 -2.56
C ILE A 138 12.07 4.78 -3.73
N THR A 139 12.88 3.73 -3.55
CA THR A 139 13.83 3.24 -4.55
C THR A 139 13.38 1.96 -5.22
N ASN A 140 13.87 1.71 -6.44
CA ASN A 140 13.73 0.44 -7.15
C ASN A 140 14.71 -0.65 -6.68
N GLY A 141 15.50 -0.39 -5.63
CA GLY A 141 16.52 -1.31 -5.12
C GLY A 141 15.98 -2.62 -4.52
N SER A 142 14.68 -2.73 -4.29
CA SER A 142 14.00 -3.96 -3.86
C SER A 142 12.53 -3.93 -4.18
N ASN A 143 11.99 -5.07 -4.64
CA ASN A 143 10.54 -5.26 -4.77
C ASN A 143 9.85 -5.57 -3.43
N LEU A 144 10.63 -5.92 -2.41
CA LEU A 144 10.14 -6.15 -1.06
C LEU A 144 10.17 -4.85 -0.26
N LYS A 145 9.02 -4.21 -0.11
CA LYS A 145 8.86 -2.96 0.64
C LYS A 145 8.56 -3.29 2.11
N GLN A 146 9.62 -3.41 2.90
CA GLN A 146 9.57 -3.80 4.31
C GLN A 146 10.58 -2.98 5.12
N THR A 147 10.33 -2.78 6.40
CA THR A 147 11.23 -2.03 7.30
C THR A 147 12.65 -2.59 7.29
N ILE A 148 12.80 -3.92 7.27
CA ILE A 148 14.12 -4.56 7.29
C ILE A 148 14.90 -4.30 5.99
N THR A 149 14.23 -4.31 4.82
CA THR A 149 14.89 -4.00 3.54
C THR A 149 15.28 -2.54 3.47
N ALA A 150 14.41 -1.64 3.92
CA ALA A 150 14.71 -0.22 4.00
C ALA A 150 15.90 0.08 4.94
N ALA A 151 15.98 -0.57 6.09
CA ALA A 151 17.09 -0.45 7.02
C ALA A 151 18.41 -0.98 6.41
N SER A 152 18.37 -2.12 5.72
CA SER A 152 19.53 -2.67 5.00
C SER A 152 20.05 -1.71 3.93
N GLN A 153 19.16 -1.19 3.09
CA GLN A 153 19.50 -0.20 2.07
C GLN A 153 20.07 1.09 2.69
N GLY A 154 19.52 1.55 3.82
CA GLY A 154 20.03 2.69 4.57
C GLY A 154 21.46 2.49 5.05
N ALA A 155 21.79 1.29 5.55
CA ALA A 155 23.16 0.96 5.97
C ALA A 155 24.15 0.96 4.79
N ILE A 156 23.75 0.40 3.64
CA ILE A 156 24.55 0.41 2.40
C ILE A 156 24.76 1.84 1.92
N SER A 157 23.69 2.63 1.88
CA SER A 157 23.73 4.05 1.49
C SER A 157 24.67 4.87 2.37
N ALA A 158 24.60 4.67 3.69
CA ALA A 158 25.47 5.37 4.64
C ALA A 158 26.96 5.04 4.44
N LEU A 159 27.27 3.75 4.22
CA LEU A 159 28.64 3.33 3.93
C LEU A 159 29.16 3.91 2.61
N SER A 160 28.31 3.92 1.59
CA SER A 160 28.65 4.50 0.28
C SER A 160 28.92 6.00 0.37
N ALA A 161 28.07 6.72 1.12
CA ALA A 161 28.25 8.15 1.36
C ALA A 161 29.53 8.44 2.15
N TYR A 162 29.85 7.63 3.16
CA TYR A 162 31.08 7.75 3.93
C TYR A 162 32.32 7.59 3.04
N ASN A 163 32.36 6.56 2.21
CA ASN A 163 33.48 6.32 1.29
C ASN A 163 33.65 7.48 0.29
N TYR A 164 32.55 7.98 -0.26
CA TYR A 164 32.56 9.15 -1.13
C TYR A 164 33.20 10.38 -0.44
N CYS A 165 32.85 10.63 0.81
CA CYS A 165 33.43 11.73 1.56
C CYS A 165 34.95 11.57 1.84
N LEU A 166 35.45 10.32 1.94
CA LEU A 166 36.86 10.06 2.09
C LEU A 166 37.65 10.30 0.80
N GLU A 167 37.07 9.93 -0.35
CA GLU A 167 37.70 10.07 -1.67
C GLU A 167 37.69 11.50 -2.21
N ASN A 168 36.83 12.37 -1.68
CA ASN A 168 36.63 13.75 -2.13
C ASN A 168 37.00 14.81 -1.07
N LYS A 169 37.93 14.48 -0.19
CA LYS A 169 38.52 15.41 0.81
C LYS A 169 39.58 16.31 0.24
#